data_2a0097ce54648c4ebef6907a2e8241d2
#
_entry.id   2a0097ce54648c4ebef6907a2e8241d2
#
_cell.length_a   1.000
_cell.length_b   1.000
_cell.length_c   1.000
_cell.angle_alpha   90.00
_cell.angle_beta   90.00
_cell.angle_gamma   90.00
#
_symmetry.space_group_name_H-M   'P 1'
#
loop_
_entity.id
_entity.type
_entity.pdbx_description
1 polymer ?
#
loop_
_entity_poly.entity_id
_entity_poly.type
_entity_poly.pdbx_seq_one_letter_code
_entity_poly.pdbx_strand_id
1 'polypeptide(L)'
;EDFPITDIMDMSYGLKVSENLVKGSHSNDKRAGYVMRFNYAYDEKYLLEFTGRVDASTALPAHNRWGFFPAVSVGWRISQEDFFKEAVPFMDNLKIRASIGRLGSDRAIESTMTYFSTATLSADPVVVFGTNALKDIGMSGPICPDLKWQLTDTYNIGVESNMWNGL
;
A
#
# COMPACT_ATOMS: atom_id res chain seq x y z
N GLU A 1 32.32 -1.59 -23.93
CA GLU A 1 31.76 -2.42 -22.87
C GLU A 1 30.70 -3.34 -23.49
N ASP A 2 30.93 -4.63 -23.41
CA ASP A 2 30.05 -5.61 -24.03
C ASP A 2 29.09 -6.13 -22.95
N PHE A 3 27.79 -5.95 -23.15
CA PHE A 3 26.75 -6.50 -22.29
C PHE A 3 26.27 -7.82 -22.91
N PRO A 4 26.23 -8.93 -22.16
CA PRO A 4 25.73 -10.21 -22.65
C PRO A 4 24.22 -10.24 -22.87
N ILE A 5 23.50 -9.31 -22.26
CA ILE A 5 22.05 -9.18 -22.36
C ILE A 5 21.71 -7.71 -22.64
N THR A 6 21.18 -7.45 -23.82
CA THR A 6 20.85 -6.07 -24.26
C THR A 6 19.55 -5.52 -23.73
N ASP A 7 18.68 -6.38 -23.21
CA ASP A 7 17.36 -5.99 -22.70
C ASP A 7 17.40 -5.46 -21.24
N ILE A 8 18.54 -5.66 -20.56
CA ILE A 8 18.75 -5.19 -19.19
C ILE A 8 19.94 -4.23 -19.19
N MET A 9 19.66 -2.95 -19.14
CA MET A 9 20.68 -1.90 -19.06
C MET A 9 21.15 -1.69 -17.61
N ASP A 10 21.79 -2.69 -17.03
CA ASP A 10 22.41 -2.59 -15.71
C ASP A 10 23.92 -2.78 -15.86
N MET A 11 24.70 -1.84 -15.33
CA MET A 11 26.15 -1.88 -15.43
C MET A 11 26.79 -3.10 -14.75
N SER A 12 26.10 -3.74 -13.82
CA SER A 12 26.56 -4.96 -13.15
C SER A 12 26.66 -6.18 -14.07
N TYR A 13 26.00 -6.15 -15.24
CA TYR A 13 26.05 -7.21 -16.25
C TYR A 13 27.15 -7.02 -17.32
N GLY A 14 27.95 -5.97 -17.23
CA GLY A 14 29.09 -5.76 -18.14
C GLY A 14 30.18 -6.80 -17.96
N LEU A 15 30.67 -7.37 -19.08
CA LEU A 15 31.70 -8.42 -19.07
C LEU A 15 33.11 -7.93 -18.73
N LYS A 16 33.37 -6.64 -18.87
CA LYS A 16 34.70 -6.04 -18.64
C LYS A 16 34.64 -5.02 -17.51
N VAL A 17 34.29 -5.48 -16.31
CA VAL A 17 34.29 -4.65 -15.13
C VAL A 17 35.49 -4.96 -14.28
N SER A 18 36.36 -3.99 -14.03
CA SER A 18 37.36 -4.08 -13.00
C SER A 18 36.67 -4.20 -11.65
N GLU A 19 36.99 -5.26 -10.90
CA GLU A 19 36.38 -5.53 -9.58
C GLU A 19 36.36 -4.24 -8.73
N ASN A 20 35.20 -3.82 -8.26
CA ASN A 20 34.93 -2.67 -7.39
C ASN A 20 34.70 -1.28 -8.01
N LEU A 21 34.77 -1.07 -9.31
CA LEU A 21 34.60 0.26 -9.89
C LEU A 21 33.21 0.58 -10.39
N VAL A 22 32.41 -0.43 -10.75
CA VAL A 22 31.05 -0.25 -11.26
C VAL A 22 30.09 -1.18 -10.55
N LYS A 23 29.10 -0.61 -9.87
CA LYS A 23 27.97 -1.33 -9.27
C LYS A 23 26.68 -0.73 -9.82
N GLY A 24 25.79 -1.57 -10.28
CA GLY A 24 24.44 -1.18 -10.69
C GLY A 24 23.42 -2.08 -10.01
N SER A 25 22.26 -1.55 -9.71
CA SER A 25 21.08 -2.31 -9.27
C SER A 25 19.87 -1.81 -10.03
N HIS A 26 19.04 -2.73 -10.44
CA HIS A 26 17.77 -2.41 -11.08
C HIS A 26 16.63 -3.02 -10.26
N SER A 27 15.67 -2.16 -9.86
CA SER A 27 14.45 -2.58 -9.19
C SER A 27 13.26 -2.17 -10.04
N ASN A 28 12.32 -3.07 -10.23
CA ASN A 28 11.11 -2.83 -11.01
C ASN A 28 9.87 -3.24 -10.22
N ASP A 29 9.23 -2.26 -9.61
CA ASP A 29 7.98 -2.43 -8.89
C ASP A 29 6.80 -2.00 -9.75
N LYS A 30 5.79 -2.87 -9.84
CA LYS A 30 4.57 -2.60 -10.57
C LYS A 30 3.39 -2.65 -9.62
N ARG A 31 2.54 -1.61 -9.71
CA ARG A 31 1.29 -1.53 -8.97
C ARG A 31 0.16 -1.22 -9.93
N ALA A 32 -1.00 -1.80 -9.69
CA ALA A 32 -2.23 -1.51 -10.42
C ALA A 32 -3.37 -1.39 -9.42
N GLY A 33 -4.33 -0.51 -9.70
CA GLY A 33 -5.47 -0.32 -8.81
C GLY A 33 -6.70 0.14 -9.56
N TYR A 34 -7.85 -0.33 -9.10
CA TYR A 34 -9.18 0.09 -9.56
C TYR A 34 -9.93 0.66 -8.37
N VAL A 35 -10.57 1.82 -8.59
CA VAL A 35 -11.39 2.50 -7.57
C VAL A 35 -12.79 2.67 -8.10
N MET A 36 -13.77 2.32 -7.27
CA MET A 36 -15.18 2.57 -7.50
C MET A 36 -15.74 3.35 -6.31
N ARG A 37 -16.52 4.40 -6.59
CA ARG A 37 -17.23 5.18 -5.58
C ARG A 37 -18.69 5.31 -5.97
N PHE A 38 -19.55 5.08 -5.00
CA PHE A 38 -20.99 5.25 -5.11
C PHE A 38 -21.47 6.17 -4.00
N ASN A 39 -22.16 7.26 -4.38
CA ASN A 39 -22.74 8.21 -3.45
C ASN A 39 -24.24 8.24 -3.66
N TYR A 40 -24.98 8.17 -2.56
CA TYR A 40 -26.43 8.26 -2.56
C TYR A 40 -26.91 9.25 -1.49
N ALA A 41 -27.79 10.13 -1.86
CA ALA A 41 -28.44 11.09 -0.96
C ALA A 41 -29.94 10.94 -1.10
N TYR A 42 -30.62 10.71 0.02
CA TYR A 42 -32.06 10.64 0.08
C TYR A 42 -32.61 11.86 0.85
N ASP A 43 -33.50 12.62 0.19
CA ASP A 43 -34.14 13.81 0.70
C ASP A 43 -33.18 14.84 1.33
N GLU A 44 -31.93 14.87 0.86
CA GLU A 44 -30.82 15.64 1.43
C GLU A 44 -30.57 15.39 2.94
N LYS A 45 -31.30 14.50 3.57
CA LYS A 45 -31.24 14.14 4.99
C LYS A 45 -30.30 12.98 5.24
N TYR A 46 -30.39 11.92 4.43
CA TYR A 46 -29.61 10.69 4.60
C TYR A 46 -28.58 10.56 3.50
N LEU A 47 -27.33 10.46 3.88
CA LEU A 47 -26.20 10.38 2.99
C LEU A 47 -25.54 9.01 3.15
N LEU A 48 -25.28 8.32 2.03
CA LEU A 48 -24.57 7.07 1.99
C LEU A 48 -23.46 7.17 0.96
N GLU A 49 -22.25 6.82 1.36
CA GLU A 49 -21.12 6.67 0.46
C GLU A 49 -20.52 5.27 0.61
N PHE A 50 -20.29 4.62 -0.51
CA PHE A 50 -19.55 3.38 -0.61
C PHE A 50 -18.35 3.59 -1.51
N THR A 51 -17.15 3.23 -1.05
CA THR A 51 -15.93 3.21 -1.84
C THR A 51 -15.34 1.80 -1.82
N GLY A 52 -15.10 1.24 -3.00
CA GLY A 52 -14.38 -0.01 -3.16
C GLY A 52 -13.08 0.23 -3.90
N ARG A 53 -11.97 -0.26 -3.37
CA ARG A 53 -10.67 -0.20 -4.02
C ARG A 53 -10.06 -1.60 -4.13
N VAL A 54 -9.62 -1.96 -5.32
CA VAL A 54 -8.91 -3.21 -5.59
C VAL A 54 -7.50 -2.85 -6.05
N ASP A 55 -6.50 -3.26 -5.30
CA ASP A 55 -5.10 -2.97 -5.61
C ASP A 55 -4.30 -4.26 -5.81
N ALA A 56 -3.30 -4.18 -6.67
CA ALA A 56 -2.32 -5.23 -6.89
C ALA A 56 -0.90 -4.68 -6.77
N SER A 57 -0.01 -5.45 -6.13
CA SER A 57 1.40 -5.13 -5.97
C SER A 57 2.28 -6.33 -6.30
N THR A 58 3.37 -6.09 -7.04
CA THR A 58 4.38 -7.13 -7.33
C THR A 58 5.28 -7.44 -6.15
N ALA A 59 5.24 -6.64 -5.09
CA ALA A 59 5.93 -6.92 -3.82
C ALA A 59 5.37 -8.15 -3.10
N LEU A 60 4.18 -8.64 -3.51
CA LEU A 60 3.48 -9.78 -2.94
C LEU A 60 3.51 -11.01 -3.87
N PRO A 61 3.47 -12.22 -3.31
CA PRO A 61 3.39 -13.45 -4.09
C PRO A 61 2.12 -13.48 -4.95
N ALA A 62 2.14 -14.21 -6.06
CA ALA A 62 1.09 -14.18 -7.07
C ALA A 62 -0.32 -14.46 -6.53
N HIS A 63 -0.43 -15.36 -5.54
CA HIS A 63 -1.71 -15.75 -4.94
C HIS A 63 -2.29 -14.71 -3.95
N ASN A 64 -1.46 -13.81 -3.41
CA ASN A 64 -1.85 -12.76 -2.47
C ASN A 64 -1.68 -11.34 -3.04
N ARG A 65 -1.41 -11.24 -4.34
CA ARG A 65 -1.09 -9.98 -5.01
C ARG A 65 -2.24 -8.99 -5.00
N TRP A 66 -3.47 -9.47 -5.14
CA TRP A 66 -4.66 -8.64 -5.20
C TRP A 66 -5.27 -8.47 -3.81
N GLY A 67 -5.54 -7.22 -3.43
CA GLY A 67 -6.24 -6.86 -2.21
C GLY A 67 -7.53 -6.07 -2.51
N PHE A 68 -8.58 -6.29 -1.72
CA PHE A 68 -9.82 -5.53 -1.78
C PHE A 68 -10.02 -4.73 -0.49
N PHE A 69 -10.23 -3.41 -0.64
CA PHE A 69 -10.29 -2.45 0.45
C PHE A 69 -11.59 -1.66 0.36
N PRO A 70 -12.67 -2.12 1.01
CA PRO A 70 -13.93 -1.42 1.06
C PRO A 70 -13.94 -0.34 2.14
N ALA A 71 -14.72 0.73 1.90
CA ALA A 71 -15.08 1.71 2.90
C ALA A 71 -16.55 2.12 2.72
N VAL A 72 -17.23 2.32 3.85
CA VAL A 72 -18.62 2.76 3.89
C VAL A 72 -18.72 3.96 4.83
N SER A 73 -19.42 4.99 4.42
CA SER A 73 -19.77 6.09 5.28
C SER A 73 -21.25 6.40 5.20
N VAL A 74 -21.83 6.74 6.34
CA VAL A 74 -23.21 7.19 6.47
C VAL A 74 -23.23 8.55 7.13
N GLY A 75 -24.14 9.42 6.68
CA GLY A 75 -24.35 10.73 7.24
C GLY A 75 -25.84 11.00 7.41
N TRP A 76 -26.21 11.59 8.52
CA TRP A 76 -27.57 12.04 8.79
C TRP A 76 -27.57 13.53 9.11
N ARG A 77 -28.26 14.31 8.30
CA ARG A 77 -28.47 15.73 8.51
C ARG A 77 -29.74 15.93 9.35
N ILE A 78 -29.57 15.94 10.65
CA ILE A 78 -30.70 16.11 11.60
C ILE A 78 -31.36 17.46 11.43
N SER A 79 -30.60 18.51 11.10
CA SER A 79 -31.13 19.85 10.86
C SER A 79 -32.16 19.97 9.74
N GLN A 80 -32.20 18.97 8.84
CA GLN A 80 -33.21 18.93 7.76
C GLN A 80 -34.53 18.24 8.17
N GLU A 81 -34.57 17.64 9.37
CA GLU A 81 -35.79 17.02 9.87
C GLU A 81 -36.76 18.08 10.40
N ASP A 82 -38.03 17.90 10.13
CA ASP A 82 -39.05 18.87 10.49
C ASP A 82 -39.16 19.04 12.01
N PHE A 83 -39.07 17.95 12.77
CA PHE A 83 -39.08 17.99 14.23
C PHE A 83 -37.91 18.80 14.81
N PHE A 84 -36.76 18.80 14.13
CA PHE A 84 -35.56 19.50 14.60
C PHE A 84 -35.65 21.00 14.30
N LYS A 85 -36.16 21.39 13.11
CA LYS A 85 -36.38 22.80 12.74
C LYS A 85 -37.30 23.52 13.68
N GLU A 86 -38.34 22.83 14.17
CA GLU A 86 -39.28 23.39 15.15
C GLU A 86 -38.69 23.50 16.56
N ALA A 87 -37.87 22.52 16.96
CA ALA A 87 -37.32 22.44 18.31
C ALA A 87 -36.11 23.37 18.54
N VAL A 88 -35.27 23.59 17.52
CA VAL A 88 -33.96 24.27 17.66
C VAL A 88 -33.72 25.24 16.50
N PRO A 89 -34.46 26.39 16.46
CA PRO A 89 -34.37 27.32 15.33
C PRO A 89 -33.03 28.09 15.22
N PHE A 90 -32.19 28.06 16.26
CA PHE A 90 -30.88 28.74 16.25
C PHE A 90 -29.75 27.90 15.66
N MET A 91 -29.99 26.62 15.33
CA MET A 91 -29.01 25.71 14.79
C MET A 91 -29.25 25.51 13.29
N ASP A 92 -28.36 26.06 12.46
CA ASP A 92 -28.52 26.05 11.01
C ASP A 92 -28.18 24.70 10.40
N ASN A 93 -27.16 24.01 10.92
CA ASN A 93 -26.76 22.72 10.43
C ASN A 93 -26.31 21.82 11.59
N LEU A 94 -26.89 20.63 11.65
CA LEU A 94 -26.44 19.55 12.51
C LEU A 94 -26.39 18.26 11.68
N LYS A 95 -25.19 17.69 11.55
CA LYS A 95 -24.96 16.45 10.82
C LYS A 95 -24.16 15.48 11.68
N ILE A 96 -24.64 14.27 11.79
CA ILE A 96 -23.90 13.14 12.36
C ILE A 96 -23.39 12.29 11.22
N ARG A 97 -22.14 11.84 11.33
CA ARG A 97 -21.52 10.92 10.37
C ARG A 97 -20.84 9.76 11.07
N ALA A 98 -20.86 8.60 10.44
CA ALA A 98 -20.09 7.43 10.84
C ALA A 98 -19.48 6.81 9.62
N SER A 99 -18.26 6.30 9.75
CA SER A 99 -17.59 5.58 8.66
C SER A 99 -16.77 4.42 9.18
N ILE A 100 -16.71 3.38 8.36
CA ILE A 100 -15.85 2.22 8.54
C ILE A 100 -15.11 1.98 7.23
N GLY A 101 -13.81 1.76 7.31
CA GLY A 101 -12.99 1.50 6.13
C GLY A 101 -11.85 0.56 6.44
N ARG A 102 -11.48 -0.22 5.44
CA ARG A 102 -10.30 -1.08 5.46
C ARG A 102 -9.27 -0.55 4.47
N LEU A 103 -8.04 -0.40 4.94
CA LEU A 103 -6.87 -0.04 4.13
C LEU A 103 -5.88 -1.19 4.09
N GLY A 104 -5.24 -1.37 2.93
CA GLY A 104 -4.11 -2.27 2.75
C GLY A 104 -2.82 -1.49 2.49
N SER A 105 -1.72 -1.96 3.05
CA SER A 105 -0.38 -1.45 2.80
C SER A 105 0.57 -2.59 2.46
N ASP A 106 1.43 -2.38 1.48
CA ASP A 106 2.54 -3.27 1.11
C ASP A 106 3.91 -2.73 1.56
N ARG A 107 3.96 -1.53 2.16
CA ARG A 107 5.22 -0.85 2.53
C ARG A 107 6.05 -1.56 3.59
N ALA A 108 5.41 -2.17 4.59
CA ALA A 108 6.11 -2.88 5.64
C ALA A 108 6.83 -4.15 5.14
N ILE A 109 6.42 -4.63 3.97
CA ILE A 109 6.91 -5.84 3.34
C ILE A 109 8.20 -5.57 2.57
N GLU A 110 8.31 -4.42 1.94
CA GLU A 110 9.40 -4.04 1.05
C GLU A 110 10.77 -3.94 1.73
N SER A 111 10.80 -3.70 3.05
CA SER A 111 12.04 -3.43 3.77
C SER A 111 12.63 -4.62 4.52
N THR A 112 11.89 -5.68 4.80
CA THR A 112 12.32 -6.68 5.79
C THR A 112 12.05 -8.13 5.38
N MET A 113 11.11 -8.41 4.49
CA MET A 113 10.69 -9.77 4.15
C MET A 113 10.63 -9.97 2.64
N THR A 114 11.17 -11.06 2.15
CA THR A 114 11.04 -11.48 0.76
C THR A 114 10.25 -12.78 0.67
N TYR A 115 9.47 -12.96 -0.39
CA TYR A 115 8.75 -14.20 -0.64
C TYR A 115 9.56 -15.19 -1.51
N PHE A 116 10.77 -14.80 -1.94
CA PHE A 116 11.70 -15.63 -2.69
C PHE A 116 13.09 -15.56 -2.05
N SER A 117 13.86 -16.64 -2.19
CA SER A 117 15.23 -16.68 -1.71
C SER A 117 16.17 -16.06 -2.75
N THR A 118 17.12 -15.27 -2.26
CA THR A 118 18.25 -14.80 -3.06
C THR A 118 19.55 -15.36 -2.49
N ALA A 119 20.46 -15.74 -3.35
CA ALA A 119 21.82 -16.12 -2.98
C ALA A 119 22.78 -15.03 -3.48
N THR A 120 23.63 -14.54 -2.62
CA THR A 120 24.67 -13.57 -2.96
C THR A 120 26.04 -14.21 -2.77
N LEU A 121 26.93 -14.03 -3.74
CA LEU A 121 28.32 -14.40 -3.56
C LEU A 121 29.05 -13.34 -2.74
N SER A 122 29.76 -13.76 -1.70
CA SER A 122 30.62 -12.89 -0.93
C SER A 122 31.68 -12.23 -1.83
N ALA A 123 31.97 -10.95 -1.60
CA ALA A 123 33.01 -10.26 -2.33
C ALA A 123 34.39 -10.79 -1.96
N ASP A 124 34.59 -11.17 -0.71
CA ASP A 124 35.87 -11.66 -0.19
C ASP A 124 35.87 -13.20 -0.06
N PRO A 125 36.98 -13.85 -0.32
CA PRO A 125 37.10 -15.28 -0.11
C PRO A 125 37.09 -15.60 1.38
N VAL A 126 36.25 -16.58 1.77
CA VAL A 126 36.10 -17.02 3.17
C VAL A 126 37.07 -18.16 3.49
N VAL A 127 37.39 -18.98 2.50
CA VAL A 127 38.28 -20.12 2.67
C VAL A 127 39.27 -20.18 1.51
N VAL A 128 40.54 -20.37 1.82
CA VAL A 128 41.62 -20.54 0.83
C VAL A 128 42.17 -21.94 0.95
N PHE A 129 42.09 -22.72 -0.15
CA PHE A 129 42.72 -24.01 -0.28
C PHE A 129 43.91 -23.91 -1.28
N GLY A 130 45.14 -23.85 -0.76
CA GLY A 130 46.31 -23.61 -1.56
C GLY A 130 46.26 -22.26 -2.28
N THR A 131 46.21 -22.26 -3.60
CA THR A 131 46.07 -21.05 -4.44
C THR A 131 44.62 -20.72 -4.81
N ASN A 132 43.66 -21.57 -4.45
CA ASN A 132 42.25 -21.38 -4.78
C ASN A 132 41.52 -20.72 -3.64
N ALA A 133 40.95 -19.54 -3.90
CA ALA A 133 40.10 -18.80 -3.00
C ALA A 133 38.63 -19.13 -3.29
N LEU A 134 37.91 -19.66 -2.30
CA LEU A 134 36.50 -19.96 -2.39
C LEU A 134 35.68 -18.81 -1.76
N LYS A 135 34.72 -18.33 -2.52
CA LYS A 135 33.74 -17.31 -2.04
C LYS A 135 32.57 -17.99 -1.34
N ASP A 136 32.13 -17.40 -0.27
CA ASP A 136 30.95 -17.87 0.45
C ASP A 136 29.68 -17.49 -0.29
N ILE A 137 28.63 -18.28 -0.09
CA ILE A 137 27.30 -18.03 -0.61
C ILE A 137 26.42 -17.59 0.56
N GLY A 138 26.21 -16.29 0.66
CA GLY A 138 25.21 -15.73 1.58
C GLY A 138 23.81 -16.01 1.08
N MET A 139 22.97 -16.58 1.93
CA MET A 139 21.55 -16.71 1.67
C MET A 139 20.80 -15.52 2.25
N SER A 140 19.74 -15.06 1.56
CA SER A 140 18.85 -14.04 2.11
C SER A 140 18.21 -14.51 3.42
N GLY A 141 17.75 -13.53 4.22
CA GLY A 141 17.05 -13.78 5.48
C GLY A 141 15.79 -14.63 5.34
N PRO A 142 14.99 -14.76 6.38
CA PRO A 142 13.82 -15.64 6.43
C PRO A 142 12.85 -15.35 5.29
N ILE A 143 12.39 -16.40 4.61
CA ILE A 143 11.46 -16.35 3.50
C ILE A 143 10.05 -16.47 4.05
N CYS A 144 9.16 -15.56 3.64
CA CYS A 144 7.74 -15.64 3.95
C CYS A 144 6.94 -15.93 2.67
N PRO A 145 6.73 -17.21 2.30
CA PRO A 145 6.05 -17.57 1.05
C PRO A 145 4.57 -17.15 1.03
N ASP A 146 3.94 -16.99 2.18
CA ASP A 146 2.54 -16.55 2.35
C ASP A 146 2.42 -15.08 2.78
N LEU A 147 3.23 -14.22 2.22
CA LEU A 147 3.20 -12.80 2.48
C LEU A 147 1.87 -12.18 2.04
N LYS A 148 1.24 -11.36 2.90
CA LYS A 148 -0.09 -10.77 2.69
C LYS A 148 -0.05 -9.27 2.89
N TRP A 149 -1.09 -8.58 2.39
CA TRP A 149 -1.32 -7.17 2.68
C TRP A 149 -1.43 -6.92 4.19
N GLN A 150 -0.75 -5.88 4.65
CA GLN A 150 -0.99 -5.35 5.99
C GLN A 150 -2.34 -4.62 5.98
N LEU A 151 -3.29 -5.07 6.79
CA LEU A 151 -4.63 -4.52 6.86
C LEU A 151 -4.77 -3.60 8.07
N THR A 152 -5.43 -2.46 7.86
CA THR A 152 -5.78 -1.51 8.91
C THR A 152 -7.27 -1.21 8.79
N ASP A 153 -8.03 -1.52 9.83
CA ASP A 153 -9.44 -1.17 9.93
C ASP A 153 -9.59 0.14 10.70
N THR A 154 -10.34 1.08 10.12
CA THR A 154 -10.54 2.42 10.67
C THR A 154 -12.02 2.66 10.89
N TYR A 155 -12.35 3.15 12.08
CA TYR A 155 -13.71 3.52 12.49
C TYR A 155 -13.71 5.00 12.86
N ASN A 156 -14.62 5.79 12.28
CA ASN A 156 -14.77 7.20 12.60
C ASN A 156 -16.23 7.54 12.89
N ILE A 157 -16.43 8.35 13.92
CA ILE A 157 -17.71 8.99 14.23
C ILE A 157 -17.44 10.48 14.37
N GLY A 158 -18.29 11.30 13.79
CA GLY A 158 -18.15 12.74 13.84
C GLY A 158 -19.51 13.45 13.90
N VAL A 159 -19.51 14.60 14.51
CA VAL A 159 -20.65 15.54 14.56
C VAL A 159 -20.18 16.86 13.99
N GLU A 160 -20.91 17.39 13.04
CA GLU A 160 -20.69 18.70 12.43
C GLU A 160 -21.89 19.60 12.80
N SER A 161 -21.63 20.76 13.39
CA SER A 161 -22.66 21.71 13.76
C SER A 161 -22.29 23.14 13.35
N ASN A 162 -23.25 23.88 12.80
CA ASN A 162 -23.15 25.32 12.57
C ASN A 162 -24.31 26.01 13.32
N MET A 163 -23.96 27.05 14.08
CA MET A 163 -24.89 27.83 14.84
C MET A 163 -24.78 29.31 14.44
N TRP A 164 -25.87 30.05 14.60
CA TRP A 164 -25.94 31.52 14.42
C TRP A 164 -25.28 32.03 13.12
N ASN A 165 -25.72 31.54 11.97
CA ASN A 165 -25.22 31.95 10.65
C ASN A 165 -23.68 31.85 10.46
N GLY A 166 -23.05 30.92 11.13
CA GLY A 166 -21.65 30.60 10.84
C GLY A 166 -20.60 31.11 11.83
N LEU A 167 -21.00 31.35 13.10
CA LEU A 167 -20.05 31.48 14.21
C LEU A 167 -19.53 30.12 14.68
#